data_2b0f7eae618598cd769abb8d1a7b485c
#
_entry.id   2b0f7eae618598cd769abb8d1a7b485c
#
_cell.length_a   1.000
_cell.length_b   1.000
_cell.length_c   1.000
_cell.angle_alpha   90.00
_cell.angle_beta   90.00
_cell.angle_gamma   90.00
#
_symmetry.space_group_name_H-M   'P 1'
#
loop_
_entity.id
_entity.type
_entity.pdbx_description
1 polymer ?
#
loop_
_entity_poly.entity_id
_entity_poly.type
_entity_poly.pdbx_seq_one_letter_code
_entity_poly.pdbx_strand_id
1 'polypeptide(L)'
;MDASVENAVLEVARGGIIRRGLGYEESDVAVITNITQDHLGEGGINTLEDLARLKATLIETVKSSGYAVLNADDELVLALKDKTKGQVILFSLNHDNPELLKHHAAGNPIVTLVNGSLIIQKGSLVSTVAKVNEIPLTFGGYALFNVLNTMAAVAATYSLGLNEKQIRAGVISFSPSIGQSPGRMNIIDMGDFKVMIDYSHNVGAVKATGQMLPFIAPGKKIRMAVGTGNRRTQDIIEFGESLAEFYDYIVVTDTDPRDRVSGETCMLVQEGLMKGGFPKENIAIILDGSEATQKALNMASAGDIVVLQADDIQQVIQDVLDYKAELTKQILLAKEKREKNHKKGNQHDEQ
;
A
#
# COMPACT_ATOMS: atom_id res chain seq x y z
N MET A 1 -11.45 13.55 -26.39
CA MET A 1 -10.10 13.50 -25.77
C MET A 1 -9.61 14.93 -25.61
N ASP A 2 -9.05 15.27 -24.46
CA ASP A 2 -8.42 16.57 -24.24
C ASP A 2 -7.07 16.58 -24.99
N ALA A 3 -6.93 17.48 -25.95
CA ALA A 3 -5.74 17.58 -26.79
C ALA A 3 -4.46 18.03 -26.03
N SER A 4 -4.59 18.48 -24.79
CA SER A 4 -3.46 18.84 -23.92
C SER A 4 -2.85 17.65 -23.19
N VAL A 5 -3.49 16.47 -23.21
CA VAL A 5 -3.00 15.25 -22.57
C VAL A 5 -2.09 14.51 -23.54
N GLU A 6 -0.79 14.48 -23.24
CA GLU A 6 0.21 13.73 -24.00
C GLU A 6 0.30 12.26 -23.58
N ASN A 7 0.17 11.99 -22.29
CA ASN A 7 0.21 10.65 -21.73
C ASN A 7 -0.92 10.45 -20.71
N ALA A 8 -1.60 9.31 -20.78
CA ALA A 8 -2.65 8.92 -19.83
C ALA A 8 -2.21 7.66 -19.08
N VAL A 9 -2.20 7.72 -17.76
CA VAL A 9 -1.99 6.55 -16.88
C VAL A 9 -3.33 6.19 -16.27
N LEU A 10 -3.85 5.00 -16.60
CA LEU A 10 -5.17 4.55 -16.20
C LEU A 10 -5.05 3.37 -15.23
N GLU A 11 -5.67 3.51 -14.06
CA GLU A 11 -5.91 2.35 -13.20
C GLU A 11 -7.10 1.55 -13.74
N VAL A 12 -6.90 0.23 -13.89
CA VAL A 12 -7.93 -0.66 -14.40
C VAL A 12 -8.37 -1.61 -13.30
N ALA A 13 -9.51 -1.27 -12.68
CA ALA A 13 -10.11 -2.10 -11.66
C ALA A 13 -10.88 -3.28 -12.25
N ARG A 14 -10.79 -4.46 -11.62
CA ARG A 14 -11.51 -5.68 -12.02
C ARG A 14 -13.01 -5.43 -12.29
N GLY A 15 -13.70 -4.74 -11.37
CA GLY A 15 -15.11 -4.47 -11.51
C GLY A 15 -15.45 -3.56 -12.72
N GLY A 16 -14.49 -2.74 -13.15
CA GLY A 16 -14.60 -1.94 -14.37
C GLY A 16 -14.58 -2.83 -15.60
N ILE A 17 -13.61 -3.74 -15.70
CA ILE A 17 -13.49 -4.67 -16.82
C ILE A 17 -14.76 -5.51 -16.99
N ILE A 18 -15.28 -6.10 -15.90
CA ILE A 18 -16.46 -6.96 -15.94
C ILE A 18 -17.70 -6.19 -16.41
N ARG A 19 -17.88 -4.97 -15.95
CA ARG A 19 -19.12 -4.20 -16.20
C ARG A 19 -19.11 -3.41 -17.50
N ARG A 20 -17.94 -2.90 -17.94
CA ARG A 20 -17.82 -1.91 -19.02
C ARG A 20 -16.68 -2.18 -20.00
N GLY A 21 -15.87 -3.23 -19.78
CA GLY A 21 -14.64 -3.43 -20.51
C GLY A 21 -13.56 -2.41 -20.15
N LEU A 22 -12.55 -2.26 -21.00
CA LEU A 22 -11.39 -1.39 -20.72
C LEU A 22 -11.63 0.08 -21.07
N GLY A 23 -12.61 0.39 -21.92
CA GLY A 23 -12.86 1.76 -22.38
C GLY A 23 -11.87 2.26 -23.44
N TYR A 24 -10.93 1.42 -23.86
CA TYR A 24 -9.97 1.66 -24.94
C TYR A 24 -9.67 0.33 -25.66
N GLU A 25 -9.23 0.40 -26.91
CA GLU A 25 -8.97 -0.77 -27.75
C GLU A 25 -7.50 -1.18 -27.70
N GLU A 26 -6.58 -0.21 -27.59
CA GLU A 26 -5.14 -0.43 -27.60
C GLU A 26 -4.45 0.40 -26.52
N SER A 27 -3.34 -0.12 -26.01
CA SER A 27 -2.45 0.57 -25.08
C SER A 27 -0.99 0.49 -25.55
N ASP A 28 -0.22 1.52 -25.21
CA ASP A 28 1.23 1.52 -25.48
C ASP A 28 1.96 0.67 -24.44
N VAL A 29 1.48 0.69 -23.20
CA VAL A 29 2.04 -0.08 -22.09
C VAL A 29 0.91 -0.65 -21.23
N ALA A 30 1.00 -1.93 -20.85
CA ALA A 30 0.18 -2.53 -19.83
C ALA A 30 1.05 -3.09 -18.70
N VAL A 31 0.62 -2.90 -17.45
CA VAL A 31 1.38 -3.32 -16.27
C VAL A 31 0.51 -4.23 -15.41
N ILE A 32 1.02 -5.39 -15.02
CA ILE A 32 0.42 -6.26 -14.00
C ILE A 32 1.46 -6.54 -12.93
N THR A 33 1.18 -6.09 -11.70
CA THR A 33 2.12 -6.20 -10.58
C THR A 33 2.00 -7.53 -9.84
N ASN A 34 0.78 -8.01 -9.63
CA ASN A 34 0.49 -9.28 -8.96
C ASN A 34 -0.94 -9.75 -9.25
N ILE A 35 -1.18 -11.04 -8.97
CA ILE A 35 -2.51 -11.64 -8.97
C ILE A 35 -2.68 -12.38 -7.64
N THR A 36 -3.35 -11.75 -6.70
CA THR A 36 -3.58 -12.29 -5.35
C THR A 36 -5.07 -12.43 -5.09
N GLN A 37 -5.42 -13.21 -4.08
CA GLN A 37 -6.81 -13.43 -3.69
C GLN A 37 -7.44 -12.13 -3.20
N ASP A 38 -8.30 -11.56 -4.04
CA ASP A 38 -9.12 -10.40 -3.72
C ASP A 38 -10.37 -10.42 -4.60
N HIS A 39 -11.53 -10.13 -4.00
CA HIS A 39 -12.83 -10.09 -4.70
C HIS A 39 -13.21 -11.41 -5.42
N LEU A 40 -12.82 -12.57 -4.95
CA LEU A 40 -13.31 -13.83 -5.47
C LEU A 40 -14.78 -14.05 -5.08
N GLY A 41 -15.53 -14.76 -5.94
CA GLY A 41 -16.95 -15.01 -5.75
C GLY A 41 -17.90 -13.97 -6.38
N GLU A 42 -17.36 -12.86 -6.92
CA GLU A 42 -18.17 -11.82 -7.56
C GLU A 42 -18.02 -11.84 -9.10
N GLY A 43 -19.10 -11.60 -9.82
CA GLY A 43 -19.08 -11.42 -11.29
C GLY A 43 -18.57 -12.65 -12.07
N GLY A 44 -18.72 -13.87 -11.51
CA GLY A 44 -18.27 -15.10 -12.13
C GLY A 44 -16.79 -15.41 -11.97
N ILE A 45 -16.05 -14.61 -11.21
CA ILE A 45 -14.61 -14.82 -10.94
C ILE A 45 -14.49 -15.57 -9.62
N ASN A 46 -14.22 -16.86 -9.66
CA ASN A 46 -14.22 -17.73 -8.49
C ASN A 46 -12.83 -18.22 -8.09
N THR A 47 -11.87 -18.20 -9.03
CA THR A 47 -10.51 -18.68 -8.83
C THR A 47 -9.46 -17.62 -9.19
N LEU A 48 -8.22 -17.83 -8.79
CA LEU A 48 -7.10 -16.96 -9.19
C LEU A 48 -6.85 -17.06 -10.69
N GLU A 49 -7.08 -18.20 -11.31
CA GLU A 49 -6.98 -18.41 -12.76
C GLU A 49 -8.07 -17.62 -13.51
N ASP A 50 -9.30 -17.53 -12.94
CA ASP A 50 -10.35 -16.68 -13.51
C ASP A 50 -9.92 -15.19 -13.47
N LEU A 51 -9.33 -14.78 -12.33
CA LEU A 51 -8.83 -13.43 -12.17
C LEU A 51 -7.66 -13.14 -13.12
N ALA A 52 -6.75 -14.11 -13.31
CA ALA A 52 -5.65 -14.03 -14.26
C ALA A 52 -6.17 -13.87 -15.71
N ARG A 53 -7.15 -14.69 -16.11
CA ARG A 53 -7.80 -14.57 -17.43
C ARG A 53 -8.44 -13.22 -17.63
N LEU A 54 -9.12 -12.68 -16.61
CA LEU A 54 -9.72 -11.35 -16.70
C LEU A 54 -8.64 -10.27 -16.85
N LYS A 55 -7.58 -10.31 -16.05
CA LYS A 55 -6.48 -9.35 -16.14
C LYS A 55 -5.66 -9.48 -17.43
N ALA A 56 -5.63 -10.66 -18.06
CA ALA A 56 -4.98 -10.88 -19.35
C ALA A 56 -5.53 -9.94 -20.44
N THR A 57 -6.78 -9.51 -20.36
CA THR A 57 -7.36 -8.56 -21.31
C THR A 57 -6.56 -7.25 -21.42
N LEU A 58 -5.89 -6.80 -20.32
CA LEU A 58 -5.01 -5.64 -20.37
C LEU A 58 -3.79 -5.91 -21.27
N ILE A 59 -3.21 -7.10 -21.15
CA ILE A 59 -2.01 -7.49 -21.89
C ILE A 59 -2.34 -7.72 -23.36
N GLU A 60 -3.55 -8.20 -23.67
CA GLU A 60 -4.02 -8.43 -25.02
C GLU A 60 -4.26 -7.12 -25.82
N THR A 61 -4.48 -5.98 -25.12
CA THR A 61 -4.62 -4.65 -25.77
C THR A 61 -3.29 -3.99 -26.11
N VAL A 62 -2.16 -4.54 -25.68
CA VAL A 62 -0.85 -3.95 -25.97
C VAL A 62 -0.57 -4.00 -27.46
N LYS A 63 -0.23 -2.83 -28.05
CA LYS A 63 0.16 -2.71 -29.45
C LYS A 63 1.38 -3.57 -29.77
N SER A 64 1.56 -4.00 -31.00
CA SER A 64 2.75 -4.74 -31.43
C SER A 64 4.07 -3.97 -31.21
N SER A 65 4.03 -2.64 -31.23
CA SER A 65 5.14 -1.75 -30.89
C SER A 65 5.24 -1.42 -29.38
N GLY A 66 4.25 -1.84 -28.58
CA GLY A 66 4.15 -1.54 -27.15
C GLY A 66 4.79 -2.58 -26.26
N TYR A 67 4.57 -2.45 -24.94
CA TYR A 67 5.20 -3.29 -23.93
C TYR A 67 4.21 -3.80 -22.88
N ALA A 68 4.33 -5.09 -22.54
CA ALA A 68 3.75 -5.68 -21.35
C ALA A 68 4.81 -5.73 -20.25
N VAL A 69 4.52 -5.09 -19.10
CA VAL A 69 5.40 -5.08 -17.91
C VAL A 69 4.84 -6.06 -16.89
N LEU A 70 5.59 -7.12 -16.60
CA LEU A 70 5.11 -8.27 -15.84
C LEU A 70 6.07 -8.63 -14.70
N ASN A 71 5.50 -8.97 -13.54
CA ASN A 71 6.25 -9.46 -12.39
C ASN A 71 6.63 -10.93 -12.57
N ALA A 72 7.93 -11.22 -12.60
CA ALA A 72 8.45 -12.58 -12.71
C ALA A 72 8.43 -13.36 -11.38
N ASP A 73 8.16 -12.68 -10.25
CA ASP A 73 8.02 -13.31 -8.94
C ASP A 73 6.58 -13.82 -8.68
N ASP A 74 5.65 -13.55 -9.60
CA ASP A 74 4.25 -14.00 -9.54
C ASP A 74 4.00 -14.94 -10.74
N GLU A 75 3.79 -16.22 -10.46
CA GLU A 75 3.62 -17.26 -11.49
C GLU A 75 2.42 -17.01 -12.41
N LEU A 76 1.30 -16.48 -11.86
CA LEU A 76 0.11 -16.19 -12.64
C LEU A 76 0.32 -14.98 -13.55
N VAL A 77 1.06 -13.96 -13.09
CA VAL A 77 1.43 -12.82 -13.92
C VAL A 77 2.42 -13.25 -15.01
N LEU A 78 3.43 -14.03 -14.66
CA LEU A 78 4.43 -14.51 -15.59
C LEU A 78 3.81 -15.35 -16.71
N ALA A 79 2.80 -16.17 -16.40
CA ALA A 79 2.07 -16.98 -17.38
C ALA A 79 1.34 -16.14 -18.45
N LEU A 80 1.15 -14.85 -18.21
CA LEU A 80 0.50 -13.95 -19.18
C LEU A 80 1.44 -13.43 -20.27
N LYS A 81 2.75 -13.71 -20.20
CA LYS A 81 3.74 -13.20 -21.14
C LYS A 81 3.42 -13.48 -22.61
N ASP A 82 2.80 -14.61 -22.89
CA ASP A 82 2.46 -15.04 -24.27
C ASP A 82 1.10 -14.49 -24.76
N LYS A 83 0.41 -13.66 -23.94
CA LYS A 83 -0.88 -13.04 -24.28
C LYS A 83 -0.74 -11.71 -25.01
N THR A 84 0.44 -11.09 -25.00
CA THR A 84 0.68 -9.83 -25.68
C THR A 84 1.16 -10.03 -27.13
N LYS A 85 0.82 -9.05 -27.98
CA LYS A 85 1.45 -8.90 -29.32
C LYS A 85 2.69 -8.02 -29.25
N GLY A 86 2.87 -7.29 -28.17
CA GLY A 86 3.98 -6.38 -27.91
C GLY A 86 5.21 -7.09 -27.33
N GLN A 87 6.19 -6.28 -26.97
CA GLN A 87 7.37 -6.75 -26.27
C GLN A 87 7.06 -6.95 -24.78
N VAL A 88 7.90 -7.72 -24.08
CA VAL A 88 7.75 -7.96 -22.64
C VAL A 88 8.94 -7.38 -21.89
N ILE A 89 8.68 -6.71 -20.77
CA ILE A 89 9.68 -6.36 -19.76
C ILE A 89 9.31 -7.15 -18.49
N LEU A 90 10.23 -7.97 -18.00
CA LEU A 90 10.08 -8.64 -16.72
C LEU A 90 10.75 -7.84 -15.60
N PHE A 91 10.14 -7.85 -14.42
CA PHE A 91 10.77 -7.36 -13.21
C PHE A 91 10.70 -8.38 -12.08
N SER A 92 11.72 -8.39 -11.21
CA SER A 92 11.84 -9.32 -10.09
C SER A 92 12.73 -8.73 -8.99
N LEU A 93 12.34 -8.96 -7.71
CA LEU A 93 13.20 -8.68 -6.56
C LEU A 93 14.45 -9.55 -6.55
N ASN A 94 14.34 -10.77 -7.07
CA ASN A 94 15.42 -11.73 -7.16
C ASN A 94 16.13 -11.63 -8.50
N HIS A 95 17.36 -11.09 -8.48
CA HIS A 95 18.20 -11.01 -9.67
C HIS A 95 18.47 -12.40 -10.30
N ASP A 96 18.53 -13.44 -9.47
CA ASP A 96 18.81 -14.81 -9.91
C ASP A 96 17.54 -15.59 -10.28
N ASN A 97 16.38 -14.93 -10.42
CA ASN A 97 15.15 -15.58 -10.87
C ASN A 97 15.38 -16.23 -12.25
N PRO A 98 15.17 -17.56 -12.40
CA PRO A 98 15.50 -18.28 -13.63
C PRO A 98 14.75 -17.77 -14.86
N GLU A 99 13.48 -17.37 -14.72
CA GLU A 99 12.70 -16.84 -15.84
C GLU A 99 13.14 -15.42 -16.24
N LEU A 100 13.55 -14.61 -15.24
CA LEU A 100 14.14 -13.30 -15.49
C LEU A 100 15.46 -13.44 -16.30
N LEU A 101 16.35 -14.34 -15.86
CA LEU A 101 17.64 -14.60 -16.53
C LEU A 101 17.45 -15.16 -17.94
N LYS A 102 16.53 -16.10 -18.14
CA LYS A 102 16.18 -16.63 -19.45
C LYS A 102 15.64 -15.55 -20.39
N HIS A 103 14.78 -14.67 -19.87
CA HIS A 103 14.22 -13.54 -20.62
C HIS A 103 15.30 -12.56 -21.04
N HIS A 104 16.22 -12.22 -20.13
CA HIS A 104 17.37 -11.36 -20.42
C HIS A 104 18.34 -11.99 -21.42
N ALA A 105 18.64 -13.28 -21.30
CA ALA A 105 19.50 -14.02 -22.24
C ALA A 105 18.94 -14.06 -23.68
N ALA A 106 17.61 -13.95 -23.83
CA ALA A 106 16.94 -13.79 -25.11
C ALA A 106 17.03 -12.35 -25.68
N GLY A 107 17.74 -11.43 -25.01
CA GLY A 107 17.94 -10.04 -25.45
C GLY A 107 16.87 -9.05 -24.99
N ASN A 108 15.93 -9.50 -24.16
CA ASN A 108 14.83 -8.66 -23.68
C ASN A 108 15.23 -7.83 -22.45
N PRO A 109 14.61 -6.65 -22.24
CA PRO A 109 14.87 -5.81 -21.07
C PRO A 109 14.29 -6.41 -19.80
N ILE A 110 15.01 -6.20 -18.68
CA ILE A 110 14.59 -6.57 -17.33
C ILE A 110 14.82 -5.42 -16.35
N VAL A 111 14.05 -5.44 -15.24
CA VAL A 111 14.26 -4.54 -14.11
C VAL A 111 14.43 -5.40 -12.85
N THR A 112 15.52 -5.19 -12.11
CA THR A 112 15.82 -6.01 -10.92
C THR A 112 16.67 -5.26 -9.90
N LEU A 113 17.01 -5.93 -8.81
CA LEU A 113 17.89 -5.42 -7.77
C LEU A 113 19.26 -6.09 -7.83
N VAL A 114 20.30 -5.27 -7.81
CA VAL A 114 21.69 -5.73 -7.65
C VAL A 114 22.35 -4.90 -6.56
N ASN A 115 22.83 -5.55 -5.52
CA ASN A 115 23.48 -4.90 -4.37
C ASN A 115 22.68 -3.71 -3.80
N GLY A 116 21.35 -3.87 -3.66
CA GLY A 116 20.45 -2.84 -3.14
C GLY A 116 20.18 -1.68 -4.11
N SER A 117 20.64 -1.78 -5.34
CA SER A 117 20.37 -0.81 -6.41
C SER A 117 19.34 -1.34 -7.39
N LEU A 118 18.37 -0.52 -7.71
CA LEU A 118 17.42 -0.75 -8.78
C LEU A 118 18.10 -0.52 -10.13
N ILE A 119 18.12 -1.54 -10.97
CA ILE A 119 18.76 -1.48 -12.30
C ILE A 119 17.77 -1.85 -13.41
N ILE A 120 18.01 -1.28 -14.58
CA ILE A 120 17.45 -1.72 -15.86
C ILE A 120 18.58 -2.38 -16.63
N GLN A 121 18.34 -3.58 -17.18
CA GLN A 121 19.35 -4.28 -17.98
C GLN A 121 18.74 -4.74 -19.31
N LYS A 122 19.48 -4.49 -20.43
CA LYS A 122 19.13 -4.96 -21.76
C LYS A 122 20.41 -5.36 -22.50
N GLY A 123 20.60 -6.64 -22.77
CA GLY A 123 21.87 -7.16 -23.28
C GLY A 123 23.04 -6.81 -22.34
N SER A 124 24.12 -6.22 -22.85
CA SER A 124 25.25 -5.75 -22.03
C SER A 124 25.07 -4.37 -21.40
N LEU A 125 23.98 -3.67 -21.73
CA LEU A 125 23.71 -2.33 -21.18
C LEU A 125 23.05 -2.49 -19.80
N VAL A 126 23.66 -1.84 -18.80
CA VAL A 126 23.14 -1.77 -17.43
C VAL A 126 23.00 -0.31 -17.02
N SER A 127 21.80 0.10 -16.65
CA SER A 127 21.50 1.44 -16.13
C SER A 127 21.08 1.35 -14.66
N THR A 128 21.80 2.01 -13.76
CA THR A 128 21.46 2.10 -12.35
C THR A 128 20.51 3.27 -12.12
N VAL A 129 19.27 2.99 -11.75
CA VAL A 129 18.26 4.01 -11.50
C VAL A 129 18.48 4.71 -10.16
N ALA A 130 18.47 3.97 -9.07
CA ALA A 130 18.67 4.50 -7.71
C ALA A 130 18.98 3.35 -6.73
N LYS A 131 19.55 3.68 -5.57
CA LYS A 131 19.53 2.75 -4.44
C LYS A 131 18.11 2.69 -3.86
N VAL A 132 17.67 1.51 -3.44
CA VAL A 132 16.32 1.31 -2.90
C VAL A 132 16.07 2.20 -1.68
N ASN A 133 17.06 2.37 -0.82
CA ASN A 133 16.97 3.21 0.37
C ASN A 133 16.91 4.72 0.09
N GLU A 134 17.21 5.16 -1.13
CA GLU A 134 17.06 6.57 -1.57
C GLU A 134 15.64 6.86 -2.07
N ILE A 135 14.82 5.84 -2.32
CA ILE A 135 13.48 5.97 -2.87
C ILE A 135 12.47 6.08 -1.71
N PRO A 136 11.82 7.24 -1.50
CA PRO A 136 10.97 7.45 -0.32
C PRO A 136 9.82 6.44 -0.19
N LEU A 137 9.24 6.03 -1.32
CA LEU A 137 8.13 5.07 -1.37
C LEU A 137 8.48 3.70 -0.77
N THR A 138 9.76 3.32 -0.77
CA THR A 138 10.23 2.01 -0.28
C THR A 138 10.45 1.95 1.23
N PHE A 139 10.37 3.08 1.94
CA PHE A 139 10.66 3.16 3.37
C PHE A 139 12.02 2.54 3.74
N GLY A 140 13.08 2.98 3.03
CA GLY A 140 14.43 2.46 3.23
C GLY A 140 14.65 1.05 2.66
N GLY A 141 13.70 0.54 1.88
CA GLY A 141 13.72 -0.82 1.32
C GLY A 141 12.90 -1.85 2.12
N TYR A 142 12.31 -1.45 3.24
CA TYR A 142 11.51 -2.36 4.08
C TYR A 142 10.12 -2.66 3.51
N ALA A 143 9.55 -1.75 2.71
CA ALA A 143 8.30 -1.96 1.99
C ALA A 143 8.55 -2.70 0.66
N LEU A 144 8.78 -4.01 0.69
CA LEU A 144 9.14 -4.80 -0.51
C LEU A 144 8.07 -4.71 -1.62
N PHE A 145 6.79 -4.64 -1.26
CA PHE A 145 5.72 -4.43 -2.24
C PHE A 145 5.84 -3.09 -2.97
N ASN A 146 6.32 -2.04 -2.30
CA ASN A 146 6.60 -0.75 -2.93
C ASN A 146 7.91 -0.76 -3.73
N VAL A 147 8.86 -1.61 -3.39
CA VAL A 147 10.01 -1.87 -4.26
C VAL A 147 9.53 -2.47 -5.58
N LEU A 148 8.64 -3.50 -5.54
CA LEU A 148 8.02 -4.08 -6.73
C LEU A 148 7.20 -3.05 -7.52
N ASN A 149 6.38 -2.22 -6.85
CA ASN A 149 5.64 -1.16 -7.49
C ASN A 149 6.56 -0.14 -8.18
N THR A 150 7.69 0.20 -7.55
CA THR A 150 8.71 1.07 -8.15
C THR A 150 9.36 0.43 -9.37
N MET A 151 9.69 -0.87 -9.30
CA MET A 151 10.23 -1.61 -10.46
C MET A 151 9.25 -1.61 -11.63
N ALA A 152 7.98 -1.83 -11.37
CA ALA A 152 6.93 -1.79 -12.39
C ALA A 152 6.83 -0.40 -13.04
N ALA A 153 6.88 0.68 -12.22
CA ALA A 153 6.87 2.05 -12.72
C ALA A 153 8.13 2.38 -13.55
N VAL A 154 9.31 1.92 -13.10
CA VAL A 154 10.57 2.06 -13.83
C VAL A 154 10.51 1.34 -15.19
N ALA A 155 10.01 0.11 -15.21
CA ALA A 155 9.86 -0.65 -16.45
C ALA A 155 8.87 0.01 -17.41
N ALA A 156 7.74 0.52 -16.90
CA ALA A 156 6.75 1.22 -17.71
C ALA A 156 7.31 2.53 -18.31
N THR A 157 7.98 3.35 -17.52
CA THR A 157 8.55 4.61 -17.98
C THR A 157 9.75 4.40 -18.92
N TYR A 158 10.56 3.37 -18.67
CA TYR A 158 11.62 2.96 -19.60
C TYR A 158 11.05 2.54 -20.97
N SER A 159 9.95 1.78 -21.00
CA SER A 159 9.29 1.37 -22.23
C SER A 159 8.72 2.53 -23.05
N LEU A 160 8.40 3.65 -22.40
CA LEU A 160 7.97 4.90 -23.05
C LEU A 160 9.14 5.76 -23.52
N GLY A 161 10.40 5.31 -23.37
CA GLY A 161 11.59 5.98 -23.86
C GLY A 161 12.16 7.05 -22.93
N LEU A 162 11.72 7.12 -21.66
CA LEU A 162 12.33 8.02 -20.68
C LEU A 162 13.77 7.56 -20.41
N ASN A 163 14.68 8.54 -20.30
CA ASN A 163 16.06 8.26 -19.95
C ASN A 163 16.24 8.04 -18.43
N GLU A 164 17.38 7.47 -18.06
CA GLU A 164 17.69 7.14 -16.65
C GLU A 164 17.54 8.33 -15.69
N LYS A 165 17.97 9.53 -16.11
CA LYS A 165 17.89 10.73 -15.25
C LYS A 165 16.44 11.13 -14.99
N GLN A 166 15.57 11.02 -15.99
CA GLN A 166 14.14 11.31 -15.85
C GLN A 166 13.46 10.28 -14.93
N ILE A 167 13.74 8.99 -15.15
CA ILE A 167 13.22 7.89 -14.32
C ILE A 167 13.69 8.05 -12.88
N ARG A 168 14.99 8.29 -12.65
CA ARG A 168 15.54 8.54 -11.32
C ARG A 168 14.87 9.73 -10.64
N ALA A 169 14.74 10.86 -11.34
CA ALA A 169 14.09 12.05 -10.80
C ALA A 169 12.67 11.74 -10.33
N GLY A 170 11.89 10.97 -11.11
CA GLY A 170 10.54 10.57 -10.76
C GLY A 170 10.48 9.71 -9.49
N VAL A 171 11.28 8.65 -9.40
CA VAL A 171 11.21 7.72 -8.26
C VAL A 171 11.75 8.33 -6.96
N ILE A 172 12.69 9.29 -7.03
CA ILE A 172 13.22 9.96 -5.83
C ILE A 172 12.33 11.10 -5.35
N SER A 173 11.62 11.79 -6.25
CA SER A 173 10.74 12.90 -5.88
C SER A 173 9.36 12.45 -5.39
N PHE A 174 8.94 11.23 -5.72
CA PHE A 174 7.66 10.70 -5.27
C PHE A 174 7.72 10.27 -3.81
N SER A 175 6.85 10.85 -2.99
CA SER A 175 6.71 10.51 -1.57
C SER A 175 5.28 10.04 -1.28
N PRO A 176 5.07 8.99 -0.47
CA PRO A 176 3.74 8.55 -0.04
C PRO A 176 3.15 9.54 0.98
N SER A 177 2.85 10.75 0.52
CA SER A 177 2.27 11.84 1.31
C SER A 177 0.79 12.01 1.02
N ILE A 178 0.07 12.67 1.93
CA ILE A 178 -1.35 13.01 1.75
C ILE A 178 -1.57 13.78 0.43
N GLY A 179 -0.64 14.65 0.04
CA GLY A 179 -0.76 15.47 -1.17
C GLY A 179 -0.50 14.71 -2.48
N GLN A 180 0.32 13.64 -2.47
CA GLN A 180 0.67 12.89 -3.67
C GLN A 180 -0.07 11.56 -3.81
N SER A 181 -0.39 10.91 -2.68
CA SER A 181 -0.99 9.58 -2.65
C SER A 181 -1.85 9.41 -1.40
N PRO A 182 -3.00 10.11 -1.28
CA PRO A 182 -3.83 10.06 -0.09
C PRO A 182 -4.32 8.63 0.21
N GLY A 183 -4.25 8.21 1.48
CA GLY A 183 -4.68 6.88 1.93
C GLY A 183 -3.76 5.73 1.50
N ARG A 184 -2.54 6.01 1.04
CA ARG A 184 -1.55 5.01 0.65
C ARG A 184 -0.27 5.22 1.44
N MET A 185 -0.18 4.53 2.59
CA MET A 185 0.98 4.56 3.50
C MET A 185 1.43 5.97 3.91
N ASN A 186 0.49 6.86 4.15
CA ASN A 186 0.82 8.22 4.59
C ASN A 186 1.25 8.18 6.05
N ILE A 187 2.53 8.40 6.31
CA ILE A 187 3.05 8.48 7.68
C ILE A 187 3.02 9.93 8.16
N ILE A 188 2.35 10.14 9.29
CA ILE A 188 2.25 11.42 9.99
C ILE A 188 2.98 11.28 11.32
N ASP A 189 3.98 12.11 11.53
CA ASP A 189 4.68 12.21 12.80
C ASP A 189 3.85 13.04 13.79
N MET A 190 3.53 12.45 14.95
CA MET A 190 2.76 13.07 16.03
C MET A 190 3.67 13.61 17.15
N GLY A 191 4.99 13.51 17.01
CA GLY A 191 5.98 13.84 18.00
C GLY A 191 6.42 12.59 18.78
N ASP A 192 5.59 12.09 19.67
CA ASP A 192 5.93 10.93 20.48
C ASP A 192 5.67 9.60 19.76
N PHE A 193 4.69 9.53 18.87
CA PHE A 193 4.31 8.35 18.12
C PHE A 193 4.05 8.66 16.64
N LYS A 194 3.83 7.65 15.82
CA LYS A 194 3.52 7.79 14.39
C LYS A 194 2.12 7.31 14.07
N VAL A 195 1.52 7.92 13.06
CA VAL A 195 0.26 7.46 12.45
C VAL A 195 0.53 7.11 11.00
N MET A 196 0.06 5.93 10.58
CA MET A 196 0.06 5.51 9.18
C MET A 196 -1.39 5.41 8.71
N ILE A 197 -1.74 6.12 7.65
CA ILE A 197 -3.03 5.99 6.98
C ILE A 197 -2.83 5.14 5.72
N ASP A 198 -3.53 4.00 5.64
CA ASP A 198 -3.39 3.05 4.53
C ASP A 198 -4.71 2.33 4.25
N TYR A 199 -4.91 1.92 3.00
CA TYR A 199 -6.12 1.23 2.53
C TYR A 199 -6.04 -0.30 2.69
N SER A 200 -5.04 -0.86 3.34
CA SER A 200 -4.82 -2.31 3.45
C SER A 200 -6.03 -3.03 4.06
N HIS A 201 -6.82 -3.69 3.21
CA HIS A 201 -8.12 -4.29 3.53
C HIS A 201 -8.20 -5.79 3.21
N ASN A 202 -7.10 -6.42 2.86
CA ASN A 202 -7.02 -7.85 2.57
C ASN A 202 -5.78 -8.50 3.19
N VAL A 203 -5.77 -9.82 3.28
CA VAL A 203 -4.70 -10.61 3.91
C VAL A 203 -3.32 -10.27 3.36
N GLY A 204 -3.18 -10.18 2.04
CA GLY A 204 -1.90 -9.86 1.39
C GLY A 204 -1.37 -8.48 1.80
N ALA A 205 -2.23 -7.47 1.78
CA ALA A 205 -1.87 -6.11 2.18
C ALA A 205 -1.55 -6.01 3.68
N VAL A 206 -2.28 -6.71 4.55
CA VAL A 206 -1.99 -6.77 5.99
C VAL A 206 -0.62 -7.35 6.24
N LYS A 207 -0.29 -8.51 5.63
CA LYS A 207 1.02 -9.16 5.78
C LYS A 207 2.15 -8.26 5.27
N ALA A 208 1.97 -7.69 4.08
CA ALA A 208 2.97 -6.80 3.49
C ALA A 208 3.22 -5.54 4.34
N THR A 209 2.18 -4.90 4.86
CA THR A 209 2.28 -3.74 5.74
C THR A 209 2.84 -4.14 7.10
N GLY A 210 2.32 -5.22 7.71
CA GLY A 210 2.71 -5.69 9.04
C GLY A 210 4.20 -6.00 9.17
N GLN A 211 4.78 -6.65 8.15
CA GLN A 211 6.21 -7.00 8.12
C GLN A 211 7.15 -5.80 8.17
N MET A 212 6.72 -4.64 7.70
CA MET A 212 7.57 -3.44 7.71
C MET A 212 7.43 -2.60 9.00
N LEU A 213 6.33 -2.74 9.77
CA LEU A 213 6.07 -1.89 10.95
C LEU A 213 7.20 -1.88 11.97
N PRO A 214 7.90 -2.99 12.29
CA PRO A 214 9.03 -2.98 13.23
C PRO A 214 10.17 -2.06 12.83
N PHE A 215 10.32 -1.78 11.52
CA PHE A 215 11.35 -0.88 10.99
C PHE A 215 10.91 0.58 10.98
N ILE A 216 9.60 0.84 11.14
CA ILE A 216 9.02 2.20 11.17
C ILE A 216 8.93 2.74 12.60
N ALA A 217 8.51 1.88 13.54
CA ALA A 217 8.37 2.24 14.95
C ALA A 217 8.68 1.02 15.84
N PRO A 218 9.50 1.20 16.91
CA PRO A 218 9.91 0.09 17.77
C PRO A 218 8.84 -0.30 18.81
N GLY A 219 7.87 0.57 19.07
CA GLY A 219 6.83 0.40 20.07
C GLY A 219 5.68 -0.51 19.64
N LYS A 220 4.54 -0.36 20.29
CA LYS A 220 3.32 -1.11 20.01
C LYS A 220 2.74 -0.73 18.66
N LYS A 221 2.05 -1.68 18.03
CA LYS A 221 1.33 -1.52 16.77
C LYS A 221 -0.16 -1.55 17.09
N ILE A 222 -0.81 -0.43 16.92
CA ILE A 222 -2.24 -0.25 17.14
C ILE A 222 -2.92 -0.16 15.78
N ARG A 223 -3.99 -0.93 15.55
CA ARG A 223 -4.72 -0.91 14.28
C ARG A 223 -6.16 -0.46 14.47
N MET A 224 -6.63 0.46 13.64
CA MET A 224 -8.04 0.58 13.32
C MET A 224 -8.32 -0.25 12.07
N ALA A 225 -9.23 -1.22 12.17
CA ALA A 225 -9.56 -2.16 11.10
C ALA A 225 -11.02 -2.05 10.71
N VAL A 226 -11.30 -2.06 9.40
CA VAL A 226 -12.65 -2.02 8.83
C VAL A 226 -12.93 -3.36 8.15
N GLY A 227 -14.00 -4.02 8.52
CA GLY A 227 -14.52 -5.17 7.81
C GLY A 227 -15.26 -4.73 6.55
N THR A 228 -14.79 -5.14 5.37
CA THR A 228 -15.39 -4.72 4.10
C THR A 228 -16.65 -5.52 3.79
N GLY A 229 -17.83 -4.90 3.85
CA GLY A 229 -19.12 -5.57 3.81
C GLY A 229 -19.46 -6.36 2.54
N ASN A 230 -18.87 -6.02 1.40
CA ASN A 230 -19.05 -6.73 0.13
C ASN A 230 -18.09 -7.92 -0.09
N ARG A 231 -17.38 -8.35 0.96
CA ARG A 231 -16.54 -9.56 0.91
C ARG A 231 -17.32 -10.78 1.39
N ARG A 232 -16.87 -11.99 0.98
CA ARG A 232 -17.42 -13.23 1.55
C ARG A 232 -17.11 -13.29 3.05
N THR A 233 -17.99 -13.90 3.82
CA THR A 233 -17.81 -14.09 5.26
C THR A 233 -16.44 -14.65 5.61
N GLN A 234 -16.00 -15.68 4.89
CA GLN A 234 -14.70 -16.31 5.08
C GLN A 234 -13.53 -15.34 4.84
N ASP A 235 -13.61 -14.48 3.82
CA ASP A 235 -12.55 -13.50 3.53
C ASP A 235 -12.41 -12.45 4.65
N ILE A 236 -13.52 -12.05 5.28
CA ILE A 236 -13.51 -11.12 6.43
C ILE A 236 -12.91 -11.79 7.67
N ILE A 237 -13.23 -13.07 7.91
CA ILE A 237 -12.62 -13.84 9.01
C ILE A 237 -11.11 -14.01 8.78
N GLU A 238 -10.68 -14.39 7.57
CA GLU A 238 -9.27 -14.54 7.22
C GLU A 238 -8.50 -13.21 7.32
N PHE A 239 -9.14 -12.09 6.95
CA PHE A 239 -8.59 -10.76 7.19
C PHE A 239 -8.35 -10.52 8.68
N GLY A 240 -9.34 -10.79 9.53
CA GLY A 240 -9.21 -10.69 10.99
C GLY A 240 -8.09 -11.58 11.53
N GLU A 241 -8.01 -12.85 11.09
CA GLU A 241 -6.98 -13.79 11.48
C GLU A 241 -5.57 -13.27 11.13
N SER A 242 -5.42 -12.67 9.94
CA SER A 242 -4.14 -12.12 9.49
C SER A 242 -3.66 -10.91 10.30
N LEU A 243 -4.55 -10.14 10.90
CA LEU A 243 -4.20 -9.01 11.76
C LEU A 243 -3.55 -9.46 13.07
N ALA A 244 -3.92 -10.63 13.60
CA ALA A 244 -3.45 -11.14 14.88
C ALA A 244 -1.92 -11.30 14.98
N GLU A 245 -1.26 -11.50 13.85
CA GLU A 245 0.19 -11.70 13.77
C GLU A 245 1.00 -10.41 14.01
N PHE A 246 0.43 -9.23 13.65
CA PHE A 246 1.24 -8.02 13.48
C PHE A 246 0.92 -6.90 14.48
N TYR A 247 -0.22 -6.97 15.17
CA TYR A 247 -0.69 -5.86 16.01
C TYR A 247 -0.83 -6.25 17.47
N ASP A 248 -0.69 -5.26 18.35
CA ASP A 248 -0.81 -5.43 19.81
C ASP A 248 -2.22 -5.05 20.30
N TYR A 249 -2.87 -4.08 19.62
CA TYR A 249 -4.23 -3.61 19.91
C TYR A 249 -4.98 -3.36 18.62
N ILE A 250 -6.26 -3.70 18.61
CA ILE A 250 -7.11 -3.50 17.43
C ILE A 250 -8.45 -2.85 17.83
N VAL A 251 -8.77 -1.76 17.13
CA VAL A 251 -10.09 -1.13 17.16
C VAL A 251 -10.80 -1.51 15.86
N VAL A 252 -11.87 -2.30 15.95
CA VAL A 252 -12.65 -2.71 14.78
C VAL A 252 -13.83 -1.77 14.61
N THR A 253 -14.04 -1.28 13.39
CA THR A 253 -15.13 -0.37 13.04
C THR A 253 -15.89 -0.85 11.80
N ASP A 254 -17.08 -0.31 11.57
CA ASP A 254 -18.00 -0.70 10.50
C ASP A 254 -18.53 0.56 9.78
N THR A 255 -17.67 1.19 9.01
CA THR A 255 -17.98 2.46 8.34
C THR A 255 -18.88 2.30 7.11
N ASP A 256 -18.87 1.12 6.49
CA ASP A 256 -19.71 0.81 5.32
C ASP A 256 -20.04 -0.69 5.27
N PRO A 257 -21.10 -1.13 5.97
CA PRO A 257 -21.51 -2.54 6.02
C PRO A 257 -22.06 -3.05 4.68
N ARG A 258 -22.32 -2.18 3.69
CA ARG A 258 -22.98 -2.52 2.43
C ARG A 258 -24.36 -3.16 2.68
N ASP A 259 -24.54 -4.39 2.16
CA ASP A 259 -25.80 -5.15 2.30
C ASP A 259 -25.89 -5.95 3.62
N ARG A 260 -24.89 -5.83 4.50
CA ARG A 260 -24.86 -6.53 5.80
C ARG A 260 -25.49 -5.67 6.91
N VAL A 261 -25.89 -6.35 7.98
CA VAL A 261 -26.37 -5.65 9.18
C VAL A 261 -25.19 -4.91 9.83
N SER A 262 -25.44 -3.68 10.28
CA SER A 262 -24.41 -2.90 10.99
C SER A 262 -23.84 -3.66 12.18
N GLY A 263 -22.50 -3.70 12.28
CA GLY A 263 -21.75 -4.46 13.27
C GLY A 263 -21.45 -5.92 12.90
N GLU A 264 -22.09 -6.48 11.87
CA GLU A 264 -21.84 -7.86 11.44
C GLU A 264 -20.38 -8.05 11.01
N THR A 265 -19.85 -7.13 10.22
CA THR A 265 -18.46 -7.19 9.77
C THR A 265 -17.48 -7.10 10.93
N CYS A 266 -17.77 -6.30 11.94
CA CYS A 266 -16.96 -6.22 13.17
C CYS A 266 -16.89 -7.56 13.90
N MET A 267 -18.01 -8.27 14.00
CA MET A 267 -18.07 -9.58 14.65
C MET A 267 -17.26 -10.63 13.89
N LEU A 268 -17.30 -10.60 12.56
CA LEU A 268 -16.51 -11.49 11.71
C LEU A 268 -15.01 -11.22 11.81
N VAL A 269 -14.59 -9.94 11.84
CA VAL A 269 -13.19 -9.56 12.08
C VAL A 269 -12.75 -10.02 13.47
N GLN A 270 -13.58 -9.83 14.50
CA GLN A 270 -13.29 -10.29 15.86
C GLN A 270 -13.17 -11.83 15.91
N GLU A 271 -14.04 -12.57 15.22
CA GLU A 271 -13.93 -14.02 15.11
C GLU A 271 -12.58 -14.43 14.53
N GLY A 272 -12.17 -13.79 13.43
CA GLY A 272 -10.86 -14.01 12.80
C GLY A 272 -9.70 -13.71 13.74
N LEU A 273 -9.74 -12.58 14.44
CA LEU A 273 -8.73 -12.21 15.44
C LEU A 273 -8.59 -13.28 16.54
N MET A 274 -9.72 -13.74 17.10
CA MET A 274 -9.73 -14.78 18.12
C MET A 274 -9.22 -16.11 17.58
N LYS A 275 -9.56 -16.47 16.34
CA LYS A 275 -9.04 -17.65 15.65
C LYS A 275 -7.51 -17.57 15.45
N GLY A 276 -6.97 -16.37 15.19
CA GLY A 276 -5.53 -16.10 15.16
C GLY A 276 -4.86 -16.04 16.55
N GLY A 277 -5.59 -16.28 17.63
CA GLY A 277 -5.07 -16.27 19.00
C GLY A 277 -4.93 -14.87 19.61
N PHE A 278 -5.57 -13.85 19.04
CA PHE A 278 -5.46 -12.48 19.54
C PHE A 278 -6.22 -12.31 20.86
N PRO A 279 -5.65 -11.65 21.89
CA PRO A 279 -6.30 -11.46 23.18
C PRO A 279 -7.58 -10.62 23.07
N LYS A 280 -8.69 -11.13 23.60
CA LYS A 280 -9.99 -10.46 23.50
C LYS A 280 -9.99 -9.08 24.17
N GLU A 281 -9.27 -8.92 25.24
CA GLU A 281 -9.11 -7.65 25.99
C GLU A 281 -8.38 -6.58 25.20
N ASN A 282 -7.68 -6.95 24.14
CA ASN A 282 -6.98 -6.02 23.24
C ASN A 282 -7.81 -5.66 21.99
N ILE A 283 -9.08 -6.07 21.94
CA ILE A 283 -10.02 -5.77 20.87
C ILE A 283 -11.06 -4.79 21.38
N ALA A 284 -11.23 -3.66 20.70
CA ALA A 284 -12.36 -2.75 20.89
C ALA A 284 -13.23 -2.77 19.63
N ILE A 285 -14.57 -2.72 19.81
CA ILE A 285 -15.52 -2.56 18.70
C ILE A 285 -16.20 -1.21 18.86
N ILE A 286 -16.06 -0.34 17.87
CA ILE A 286 -16.65 1.01 17.83
C ILE A 286 -17.17 1.21 16.42
N LEU A 287 -18.49 1.32 16.24
CA LEU A 287 -19.10 1.35 14.91
C LEU A 287 -18.83 2.65 14.15
N ASP A 288 -18.77 3.77 14.87
CA ASP A 288 -18.44 5.07 14.27
C ASP A 288 -16.96 5.16 13.96
N GLY A 289 -16.63 5.53 12.72
CA GLY A 289 -15.25 5.58 12.22
C GLY A 289 -14.39 6.67 12.87
N SER A 290 -14.96 7.85 13.13
CA SER A 290 -14.24 8.95 13.79
C SER A 290 -14.00 8.64 15.26
N GLU A 291 -14.95 8.06 15.96
CA GLU A 291 -14.76 7.60 17.35
C GLU A 291 -13.73 6.48 17.43
N ALA A 292 -13.73 5.53 16.46
CA ALA A 292 -12.73 4.47 16.36
C ALA A 292 -11.33 5.03 16.11
N THR A 293 -11.20 6.01 15.21
CA THR A 293 -9.96 6.74 14.94
C THR A 293 -9.46 7.41 16.21
N GLN A 294 -10.30 8.18 16.90
CA GLN A 294 -9.94 8.84 18.16
C GLN A 294 -9.52 7.84 19.24
N LYS A 295 -10.23 6.72 19.36
CA LYS A 295 -9.88 5.65 20.30
C LYS A 295 -8.49 5.09 20.01
N ALA A 296 -8.19 4.76 18.75
CA ALA A 296 -6.89 4.23 18.35
C ALA A 296 -5.75 5.23 18.63
N LEU A 297 -5.95 6.52 18.30
CA LEU A 297 -4.98 7.57 18.56
C LEU A 297 -4.72 7.77 20.07
N ASN A 298 -5.76 7.74 20.90
CA ASN A 298 -5.67 7.90 22.35
C ASN A 298 -4.99 6.73 23.08
N MET A 299 -4.85 5.56 22.40
CA MET A 299 -4.15 4.40 22.96
C MET A 299 -2.64 4.48 22.76
N ALA A 300 -2.15 5.36 21.89
CA ALA A 300 -0.75 5.44 21.53
C ALA A 300 0.10 6.09 22.63
N SER A 301 1.29 5.58 22.78
CA SER A 301 2.35 6.06 23.67
C SER A 301 3.63 6.32 22.88
N ALA A 302 4.66 6.85 23.54
CA ALA A 302 5.94 7.15 22.89
C ALA A 302 6.54 5.91 22.22
N GLY A 303 6.93 6.05 20.96
CA GLY A 303 7.52 4.99 20.14
C GLY A 303 6.51 4.11 19.39
N ASP A 304 5.22 4.25 19.64
CA ASP A 304 4.17 3.45 19.02
C ASP A 304 3.86 3.87 17.58
N ILE A 305 3.15 2.99 16.86
CA ILE A 305 2.53 3.32 15.58
C ILE A 305 1.06 2.94 15.57
N VAL A 306 0.23 3.90 15.13
CA VAL A 306 -1.19 3.69 14.87
C VAL A 306 -1.40 3.54 13.38
N VAL A 307 -1.95 2.41 12.94
CA VAL A 307 -2.27 2.15 11.53
C VAL A 307 -3.78 2.27 11.36
N LEU A 308 -4.21 3.24 10.59
CA LEU A 308 -5.62 3.53 10.32
C LEU A 308 -5.99 3.03 8.93
N GLN A 309 -6.90 2.06 8.86
CA GLN A 309 -7.48 1.62 7.60
C GLN A 309 -8.50 2.67 7.14
N ALA A 310 -8.19 3.36 6.05
CA ALA A 310 -9.02 4.43 5.55
C ALA A 310 -9.99 3.91 4.48
N ASP A 311 -11.25 3.66 4.85
CA ASP A 311 -12.34 3.43 3.91
C ASP A 311 -12.85 4.79 3.37
N ASP A 312 -13.19 5.72 4.26
CA ASP A 312 -13.30 7.14 3.94
C ASP A 312 -11.96 7.84 4.19
N ILE A 313 -11.15 7.92 3.12
CA ILE A 313 -9.80 8.48 3.19
C ILE A 313 -9.80 9.94 3.67
N GLN A 314 -10.76 10.73 3.21
CA GLN A 314 -10.80 12.17 3.53
C GLN A 314 -11.15 12.38 5.00
N GLN A 315 -12.12 11.64 5.51
CA GLN A 315 -12.54 11.73 6.91
C GLN A 315 -11.41 11.29 7.86
N VAL A 316 -10.77 10.15 7.59
CA VAL A 316 -9.66 9.66 8.43
C VAL A 316 -8.48 10.65 8.42
N ILE A 317 -8.13 11.23 7.27
CA ILE A 317 -7.09 12.27 7.19
C ILE A 317 -7.47 13.48 8.05
N GLN A 318 -8.71 13.96 7.95
CA GLN A 318 -9.19 15.10 8.71
C GLN A 318 -9.14 14.83 10.22
N ASP A 319 -9.64 13.69 10.66
CA ASP A 319 -9.62 13.28 12.08
C ASP A 319 -8.20 13.26 12.65
N VAL A 320 -7.23 12.75 11.88
CA VAL A 320 -5.82 12.72 12.29
C VAL A 320 -5.21 14.11 12.35
N LEU A 321 -5.51 14.98 11.39
CA LEU A 321 -5.00 16.36 11.38
C LEU A 321 -5.59 17.19 12.53
N ASP A 322 -6.87 17.04 12.82
CA ASP A 322 -7.54 17.70 13.94
C ASP A 322 -6.97 17.23 15.28
N TYR A 323 -6.77 15.91 15.44
CA TYR A 323 -6.11 15.35 16.61
C TYR A 323 -4.69 15.91 16.79
N LYS A 324 -3.90 15.97 15.72
CA LYS A 324 -2.55 16.53 15.74
C LYS A 324 -2.54 18.00 16.16
N ALA A 325 -3.48 18.79 15.65
CA ALA A 325 -3.61 20.21 16.00
C ALA A 325 -3.91 20.38 17.50
N GLU A 326 -4.85 19.60 18.03
CA GLU A 326 -5.19 19.67 19.47
C GLU A 326 -4.03 19.17 20.36
N LEU A 327 -3.35 18.08 19.99
CA LEU A 327 -2.16 17.59 20.68
C LEU A 327 -1.06 18.66 20.73
N THR A 328 -0.80 19.33 19.60
CA THR A 328 0.19 20.41 19.52
C THR A 328 -0.15 21.56 20.46
N LYS A 329 -1.42 21.96 20.50
CA LYS A 329 -1.92 23.01 21.39
C LYS A 329 -1.73 22.63 22.87
N GLN A 330 -2.04 21.40 23.24
CA GLN A 330 -1.85 20.90 24.60
C GLN A 330 -0.37 20.91 25.02
N ILE A 331 0.53 20.50 24.14
CA ILE A 331 1.98 20.53 24.38
C ILE A 331 2.46 21.96 24.61
N LEU A 332 2.03 22.92 23.78
CA LEU A 332 2.40 24.34 23.93
C LEU A 332 1.91 24.91 25.27
N LEU A 333 0.66 24.67 25.63
CA LEU A 333 0.10 25.10 26.91
C LEU A 333 0.82 24.51 28.13
N ALA A 334 1.23 23.22 28.02
CA ALA A 334 2.01 22.57 29.07
C ALA A 334 3.42 23.20 29.22
N LYS A 335 4.07 23.53 28.11
CA LYS A 335 5.37 24.23 28.12
C LYS A 335 5.26 25.63 28.79
N GLU A 336 4.27 26.43 28.41
CA GLU A 336 4.04 27.73 28.99
C GLU A 336 3.78 27.68 30.51
N LYS A 337 3.00 26.70 30.97
CA LYS A 337 2.75 26.47 32.39
C LYS A 337 4.03 26.14 33.17
N ARG A 338 4.89 25.29 32.60
CA ARG A 338 6.18 24.91 33.20
C ARG A 338 7.12 26.12 33.31
N GLU A 339 7.21 26.96 32.28
CA GLU A 339 8.04 28.17 32.28
C GLU A 339 7.55 29.22 33.31
N LYS A 340 6.22 29.38 33.41
CA LYS A 340 5.62 30.29 34.43
C LYS A 340 5.90 29.80 35.86
N ASN A 341 5.84 28.47 36.09
CA ASN A 341 6.13 27.89 37.41
C ASN A 341 7.63 28.02 37.77
N HIS A 342 8.51 27.81 36.78
CA HIS A 342 9.96 27.97 37.00
C HIS A 342 10.35 29.42 37.33
N LYS A 343 9.73 30.40 36.66
CA LYS A 343 9.96 31.84 36.98
C LYS A 343 9.44 32.23 38.35
N LYS A 344 8.35 31.64 38.84
CA LYS A 344 7.82 31.87 40.20
C LYS A 344 8.69 31.21 41.30
N GLY A 345 9.28 30.04 41.03
CA GLY A 345 10.20 29.37 41.97
C GLY A 345 11.48 30.18 42.22
N ASN A 346 12.09 30.73 41.16
CA ASN A 346 13.30 31.54 41.27
C ASN A 346 13.09 32.92 41.94
N GLN A 347 11.86 33.43 42.02
CA GLN A 347 11.56 34.68 42.75
C GLN A 347 11.37 34.48 44.27
N HIS A 348 11.19 33.21 44.72
CA HIS A 348 11.07 32.89 46.15
C HIS A 348 12.41 32.54 46.80
N ASP A 349 13.44 32.20 46.01
CA ASP A 349 14.77 31.88 46.54
C ASP A 349 15.70 33.12 46.65
N GLU A 350 15.25 34.30 46.18
CA GLU A 350 15.97 35.56 46.27
C GLU A 350 15.44 36.53 47.39
N GLN A 351 14.51 36.07 48.23
CA GLN A 351 14.06 36.78 49.45
C GLN A 351 14.49 36.04 50.69
#